data_63d1227a2397252480de697353ae9e20
#
_entry.id   63d1227a2397252480de697353ae9e20
#
_cell.length_a   1.000
_cell.length_b   1.000
_cell.length_c   1.000
_cell.angle_alpha   90.00
_cell.angle_beta   90.00
_cell.angle_gamma   90.00
#
_symmetry.space_group_name_H-M   'P 1'
#
loop_
_entity.id
_entity.type
_entity.pdbx_description
1 polymer ?
#
loop_
_entity_poly.entity_id
_entity_poly.type
_entity_poly.pdbx_seq_one_letter_code
_entity_poly.pdbx_strand_id
1 'polypeptide(L)'
;MTGWATKINDAVAGSIVGRRFRLQGSGHVKAREGSRFLTEIRAGLATFFAMAYIISVNSTILADSGGTCVCTDATDPSCSSDVDYTLCLGVIRRDFITGTAAISALTSFCMGLFANMPIALAPGMGLNAYFTYTVVGFHGLGPVTYRLALTAVFVEGFVFVALSLLGLRQWLARIIPASIKLASGVGIGLYLTLIGLGYSAGIGVITGATSTPLELAGCVSSQFKDGVCPTSTKMRSPTMWIGIFCGGFVTAILMAYRVKGAIIAGILLVAIISWPRSTSVTYFTDDTVGNANFDFFKKVVTFHGIQETLVAQDWNVAGVTGQFGLAFITFLYVDILDCTGTLYSMARFAGAIDEETQDFEGSAVAYLVDAFGISIGSLLGLSPVTAFIESGAGISEGGKTGITAMVTGLCFFISIFFAPIFASIPPWATGSTLVIVGAMMCKAAKDINWKYWGDALPAFITLAVMPFTYSIAYGLIAGIISYLIINTTTWAVEKISGGRIVPFDKEFKEPWSYKVKGGILPAWVVRALHGKKDFWHEDPPINTSSAGSISVTDDADKSRVGPESMTRPINETKAGEKLA
;
A
#
# COMPACT_ATOMS: atom_id res chain seq x y z
N MET A 1 33.72 8.89 5.84
CA MET A 1 32.98 8.87 7.13
C MET A 1 33.93 9.30 8.22
N THR A 2 33.50 10.10 9.17
CA THR A 2 34.31 10.50 10.33
C THR A 2 34.67 9.28 11.16
N GLY A 3 35.86 9.22 11.75
CA GLY A 3 36.38 8.05 12.45
C GLY A 3 35.51 7.48 13.61
N TRP A 4 34.60 8.31 14.18
CA TRP A 4 33.64 7.85 15.20
C TRP A 4 32.52 7.00 14.60
N ALA A 5 32.02 7.35 13.41
CA ALA A 5 30.97 6.60 12.73
C ALA A 5 31.42 5.18 12.35
N THR A 6 32.69 5.04 11.93
CA THR A 6 33.28 3.72 11.65
C THR A 6 33.37 2.88 12.91
N LYS A 7 33.86 3.48 14.01
CA LYS A 7 33.94 2.78 15.31
C LYS A 7 32.59 2.25 15.82
N ILE A 8 31.52 3.05 15.69
CA ILE A 8 30.16 2.61 16.09
C ILE A 8 29.68 1.47 15.19
N ASN A 9 29.83 1.61 13.87
CA ASN A 9 29.42 0.57 12.94
C ASN A 9 30.14 -0.76 13.21
N ASP A 10 31.45 -0.73 13.44
CA ASP A 10 32.25 -1.93 13.71
C ASP A 10 31.89 -2.55 15.07
N ALA A 11 31.70 -1.73 16.11
CA ALA A 11 31.30 -2.20 17.42
C ALA A 11 29.92 -2.89 17.39
N VAL A 12 28.94 -2.31 16.69
CA VAL A 12 27.61 -2.93 16.54
C VAL A 12 27.66 -4.17 15.65
N ALA A 13 28.43 -4.14 14.56
CA ALA A 13 28.58 -5.30 13.67
C ALA A 13 29.13 -6.52 14.44
N GLY A 14 30.12 -6.34 15.33
CA GLY A 14 30.65 -7.40 16.17
C GLY A 14 29.74 -7.91 17.29
N SER A 15 28.63 -7.22 17.58
CA SER A 15 27.68 -7.56 18.64
C SER A 15 26.67 -8.64 18.21
N ILE A 16 25.86 -9.12 19.20
CA ILE A 16 24.72 -10.02 18.95
C ILE A 16 23.72 -9.38 17.95
N VAL A 17 23.51 -8.05 18.04
CA VAL A 17 22.65 -7.31 17.13
C VAL A 17 23.17 -7.39 15.70
N GLY A 18 24.48 -7.15 15.49
CA GLY A 18 25.08 -7.23 14.16
C GLY A 18 24.94 -8.63 13.54
N ARG A 19 25.13 -9.69 14.33
CA ARG A 19 24.92 -11.08 13.87
C ARG A 19 23.45 -11.38 13.57
N ARG A 20 22.51 -10.97 14.43
CA ARG A 20 21.06 -11.20 14.22
C ARG A 20 20.55 -10.53 12.95
N PHE A 21 20.94 -9.28 12.70
CA PHE A 21 20.54 -8.51 11.52
C PHE A 21 21.46 -8.67 10.32
N ARG A 22 22.52 -9.49 10.44
CA ARG A 22 23.46 -9.82 9.36
C ARG A 22 24.15 -8.58 8.77
N LEU A 23 24.58 -7.69 9.64
CA LEU A 23 25.31 -6.49 9.22
C LEU A 23 26.66 -6.89 8.60
N GLN A 24 27.15 -6.06 7.69
CA GLN A 24 28.49 -6.20 7.12
C GLN A 24 29.53 -6.15 8.24
N GLY A 25 30.44 -7.13 8.25
CA GLY A 25 31.46 -7.27 9.32
C GLY A 25 31.00 -8.06 10.56
N SER A 26 29.77 -8.60 10.59
CA SER A 26 29.27 -9.40 11.72
C SER A 26 29.82 -10.82 11.79
N GLY A 27 30.55 -11.29 10.76
CA GLY A 27 31.02 -12.67 10.65
C GLY A 27 29.91 -13.69 10.34
N HIS A 28 28.70 -13.26 10.00
CA HIS A 28 27.61 -14.14 9.60
C HIS A 28 27.79 -14.57 8.13
N VAL A 29 27.58 -15.86 7.81
CA VAL A 29 27.77 -16.43 6.45
C VAL A 29 26.92 -15.70 5.39
N LYS A 30 25.71 -15.26 5.76
CA LYS A 30 24.78 -14.48 4.91
C LYS A 30 24.79 -13.00 5.29
N ALA A 31 25.96 -12.40 5.58
CA ALA A 31 26.03 -10.96 5.85
C ALA A 31 25.65 -10.15 4.61
N ARG A 32 24.81 -9.12 4.79
CA ARG A 32 24.36 -8.27 3.68
C ARG A 32 25.40 -7.20 3.39
N GLU A 33 26.00 -7.26 2.21
CA GLU A 33 27.01 -6.28 1.80
C GLU A 33 26.46 -4.85 1.78
N GLY A 34 27.25 -3.91 2.30
CA GLY A 34 26.87 -2.48 2.38
C GLY A 34 25.93 -2.13 3.53
N SER A 35 25.44 -3.12 4.32
CA SER A 35 24.62 -2.84 5.49
C SER A 35 25.48 -2.35 6.66
N ARG A 36 25.24 -1.13 7.13
CA ARG A 36 25.94 -0.50 8.26
C ARG A 36 24.93 0.10 9.22
N PHE A 37 25.15 -0.04 10.52
CA PHE A 37 24.19 0.36 11.54
C PHE A 37 23.68 1.81 11.40
N LEU A 38 24.57 2.79 11.24
CA LEU A 38 24.17 4.19 11.06
C LEU A 38 23.46 4.45 9.72
N THR A 39 23.76 3.66 8.69
CA THR A 39 23.04 3.71 7.41
C THR A 39 21.61 3.19 7.58
N GLU A 40 21.43 2.10 8.32
CA GLU A 40 20.10 1.54 8.62
C GLU A 40 19.23 2.52 9.42
N ILE A 41 19.81 3.22 10.41
CA ILE A 41 19.09 4.27 11.16
C ILE A 41 18.64 5.40 10.22
N ARG A 42 19.55 5.91 9.37
CA ARG A 42 19.23 6.97 8.41
C ARG A 42 18.14 6.51 7.43
N ALA A 43 18.23 5.27 6.98
CA ALA A 43 17.24 4.65 6.10
C ALA A 43 15.87 4.55 6.76
N GLY A 44 15.81 4.14 8.04
CA GLY A 44 14.56 4.07 8.80
C GLY A 44 13.91 5.45 8.99
N LEU A 45 14.70 6.48 9.28
CA LEU A 45 14.21 7.85 9.33
C LEU A 45 13.67 8.32 7.96
N ALA A 46 14.37 7.99 6.87
CA ALA A 46 13.91 8.34 5.52
C ALA A 46 12.58 7.65 5.18
N THR A 47 12.42 6.36 5.53
CA THR A 47 11.15 5.64 5.40
C THR A 47 10.05 6.29 6.24
N PHE A 48 10.31 6.60 7.51
CA PHE A 48 9.33 7.27 8.36
C PHE A 48 8.86 8.60 7.76
N PHE A 49 9.76 9.48 7.35
CA PHE A 49 9.38 10.76 6.74
C PHE A 49 8.64 10.60 5.40
N ALA A 50 8.87 9.51 4.67
CA ALA A 50 8.09 9.20 3.48
C ALA A 50 6.67 8.71 3.81
N MET A 51 6.48 8.02 4.95
CA MET A 51 5.22 7.38 5.35
C MET A 51 4.41 8.15 6.39
N ALA A 52 4.98 9.10 7.13
CA ALA A 52 4.34 9.74 8.29
C ALA A 52 3.00 10.42 7.96
N TYR A 53 2.77 10.74 6.70
CA TYR A 53 1.50 11.29 6.23
C TYR A 53 0.32 10.34 6.48
N ILE A 54 0.56 9.03 6.53
CA ILE A 54 -0.49 8.02 6.74
C ILE A 54 -1.26 8.24 8.04
N ILE A 55 -0.61 8.71 9.09
CA ILE A 55 -1.23 8.96 10.39
C ILE A 55 -2.43 9.92 10.24
N SER A 56 -2.27 10.98 9.47
CA SER A 56 -3.34 11.96 9.25
C SER A 56 -4.31 11.53 8.13
N VAL A 57 -3.78 11.05 7.01
CA VAL A 57 -4.61 10.68 5.85
C VAL A 57 -5.52 9.50 6.18
N ASN A 58 -4.97 8.43 6.81
CA ASN A 58 -5.75 7.26 7.20
C ASN A 58 -6.89 7.64 8.16
N SER A 59 -6.57 8.44 9.18
CA SER A 59 -7.55 8.87 10.18
C SER A 59 -8.63 9.78 9.58
N THR A 60 -8.29 10.63 8.61
CA THR A 60 -9.26 11.50 7.93
C THR A 60 -10.23 10.67 7.08
N ILE A 61 -9.72 9.72 6.29
CA ILE A 61 -10.56 8.86 5.46
C ILE A 61 -11.45 7.98 6.34
N LEU A 62 -10.90 7.32 7.38
CA LEU A 62 -11.71 6.47 8.27
C LEU A 62 -12.78 7.25 9.03
N ALA A 63 -12.52 8.51 9.41
CA ALA A 63 -13.51 9.33 10.07
C ALA A 63 -14.76 9.57 9.21
N ASP A 64 -14.62 9.63 7.88
CA ASP A 64 -15.75 9.73 6.95
C ASP A 64 -16.68 8.49 6.99
N SER A 65 -16.24 7.35 7.54
CA SER A 65 -17.13 6.21 7.79
C SER A 65 -18.14 6.45 8.91
N GLY A 66 -17.95 7.50 9.71
CA GLY A 66 -18.73 7.74 10.92
C GLY A 66 -18.28 6.90 12.13
N GLY A 67 -17.52 5.84 11.92
CA GLY A 67 -17.03 4.95 12.97
C GLY A 67 -18.15 4.36 13.84
N THR A 68 -18.07 4.57 15.15
CA THR A 68 -19.08 4.15 16.13
C THR A 68 -20.10 5.25 16.47
N CYS A 69 -19.97 6.46 15.88
CA CYS A 69 -20.90 7.57 16.11
C CYS A 69 -22.27 7.28 15.49
N VAL A 70 -23.33 7.71 16.17
CA VAL A 70 -24.71 7.53 15.72
C VAL A 70 -25.30 8.91 15.40
N CYS A 71 -25.79 9.07 14.18
CA CYS A 71 -26.53 10.26 13.78
C CYS A 71 -27.95 10.19 14.34
N THR A 72 -28.37 11.23 15.06
CA THR A 72 -29.70 11.29 15.65
C THR A 72 -30.70 12.02 14.76
N ASP A 73 -30.25 12.83 13.81
CA ASP A 73 -31.09 13.56 12.87
C ASP A 73 -31.42 12.73 11.62
N ALA A 74 -32.61 12.15 11.61
CA ALA A 74 -33.08 11.35 10.48
C ALA A 74 -33.40 12.20 9.22
N THR A 75 -33.40 13.53 9.32
CA THR A 75 -33.72 14.45 8.20
C THR A 75 -32.48 14.91 7.44
N ASP A 76 -31.30 14.84 8.06
CA ASP A 76 -30.00 15.16 7.43
C ASP A 76 -29.12 13.91 7.33
N PRO A 77 -29.12 13.21 6.19
CA PRO A 77 -28.27 12.02 6.00
C PRO A 77 -26.76 12.31 6.12
N SER A 78 -26.36 13.58 5.97
CA SER A 78 -24.96 14.01 6.13
C SER A 78 -24.57 14.25 7.58
N CYS A 79 -25.55 14.35 8.48
CA CYS A 79 -25.38 14.66 9.90
C CYS A 79 -24.53 15.91 10.18
N SER A 80 -24.48 16.81 9.21
CA SER A 80 -23.64 18.01 9.28
C SER A 80 -24.14 19.05 10.27
N SER A 81 -25.44 19.02 10.56
CA SER A 81 -26.14 19.88 11.51
C SER A 81 -26.13 19.36 12.95
N ASP A 82 -25.79 18.05 13.16
CA ASP A 82 -25.73 17.43 14.49
C ASP A 82 -24.37 17.72 15.15
N VAL A 83 -24.38 18.61 16.15
CA VAL A 83 -23.15 19.03 16.87
C VAL A 83 -22.57 17.86 17.68
N ASP A 84 -23.40 17.03 18.29
CA ASP A 84 -22.95 15.89 19.10
C ASP A 84 -22.29 14.83 18.22
N TYR A 85 -22.84 14.58 17.03
CA TYR A 85 -22.23 13.71 16.04
C TYR A 85 -20.88 14.23 15.56
N THR A 86 -20.75 15.52 15.24
CA THR A 86 -19.48 16.10 14.79
C THR A 86 -18.43 16.14 15.90
N LEU A 87 -18.81 16.31 17.16
CA LEU A 87 -17.91 16.17 18.31
C LEU A 87 -17.43 14.70 18.47
N CYS A 88 -18.34 13.73 18.35
CA CYS A 88 -18.01 12.31 18.35
C CYS A 88 -17.01 11.98 17.24
N LEU A 89 -17.22 12.45 16.00
CA LEU A 89 -16.26 12.28 14.91
C LEU A 89 -14.88 12.84 15.25
N GLY A 90 -14.81 13.94 15.97
CA GLY A 90 -13.56 14.51 16.46
C GLY A 90 -12.81 13.57 17.41
N VAL A 91 -13.53 12.86 18.31
CA VAL A 91 -12.94 11.85 19.22
C VAL A 91 -12.46 10.64 18.42
N ILE A 92 -13.31 10.08 17.55
CA ILE A 92 -12.96 8.91 16.72
C ILE A 92 -11.77 9.20 15.81
N ARG A 93 -11.66 10.39 15.23
CA ARG A 93 -10.50 10.78 14.44
C ARG A 93 -9.21 10.73 15.26
N ARG A 94 -9.25 11.11 16.53
CA ARG A 94 -8.10 11.00 17.46
C ARG A 94 -7.78 9.55 17.79
N ASP A 95 -8.79 8.71 17.95
CA ASP A 95 -8.64 7.26 18.12
C ASP A 95 -7.93 6.64 16.92
N PHE A 96 -8.35 6.99 15.70
CA PHE A 96 -7.72 6.51 14.46
C PHE A 96 -6.28 6.99 14.30
N ILE A 97 -5.96 8.21 14.73
CA ILE A 97 -4.57 8.70 14.74
C ILE A 97 -3.70 7.84 15.65
N THR A 98 -4.16 7.61 16.89
CA THR A 98 -3.44 6.79 17.86
C THR A 98 -3.33 5.35 17.39
N GLY A 99 -4.43 4.77 16.91
CA GLY A 99 -4.46 3.41 16.38
C GLY A 99 -3.54 3.22 15.17
N THR A 100 -3.57 4.15 14.21
CA THR A 100 -2.70 4.10 13.02
C THR A 100 -1.22 4.17 13.40
N ALA A 101 -0.85 5.08 14.29
CA ALA A 101 0.53 5.19 14.77
C ALA A 101 0.94 3.93 15.55
N ALA A 102 0.06 3.40 16.41
CA ALA A 102 0.34 2.22 17.23
C ALA A 102 0.51 0.95 16.38
N ILE A 103 -0.39 0.68 15.43
CA ILE A 103 -0.29 -0.51 14.59
C ILE A 103 0.91 -0.42 13.65
N SER A 104 1.17 0.75 13.05
CA SER A 104 2.33 0.96 12.19
C SER A 104 3.64 0.80 12.96
N ALA A 105 3.68 1.26 14.22
CA ALA A 105 4.82 1.03 15.11
C ALA A 105 5.03 -0.46 15.38
N LEU A 106 3.99 -1.15 15.81
CA LEU A 106 4.05 -2.57 16.18
C LEU A 106 4.44 -3.44 14.99
N THR A 107 3.73 -3.30 13.87
CA THR A 107 3.92 -4.17 12.70
C THR A 107 5.25 -3.91 11.99
N SER A 108 5.67 -2.65 11.85
CA SER A 108 6.99 -2.32 11.28
C SER A 108 8.13 -2.80 12.17
N PHE A 109 7.99 -2.66 13.50
CA PHE A 109 8.97 -3.18 14.44
C PHE A 109 9.07 -4.71 14.39
N CYS A 110 7.93 -5.42 14.35
CA CYS A 110 7.87 -6.88 14.22
C CYS A 110 8.43 -7.35 12.87
N MET A 111 8.15 -6.65 11.77
CA MET A 111 8.71 -6.93 10.45
C MET A 111 10.25 -6.88 10.48
N GLY A 112 10.80 -5.83 11.09
CA GLY A 112 12.24 -5.71 11.27
C GLY A 112 12.82 -6.80 12.16
N LEU A 113 12.20 -7.06 13.31
CA LEU A 113 12.70 -7.98 14.33
C LEU A 113 12.65 -9.45 13.89
N PHE A 114 11.51 -9.88 13.34
CA PHE A 114 11.27 -11.28 13.02
C PHE A 114 11.68 -11.65 11.59
N ALA A 115 11.27 -10.88 10.59
CA ALA A 115 11.56 -11.16 9.19
C ALA A 115 12.91 -10.58 8.71
N ASN A 116 13.53 -9.70 9.47
CA ASN A 116 14.76 -8.98 9.09
C ASN A 116 14.65 -8.28 7.73
N MET A 117 13.50 -7.65 7.43
CA MET A 117 13.23 -6.95 6.19
C MET A 117 13.15 -5.44 6.43
N PRO A 118 13.72 -4.61 5.51
CA PRO A 118 13.69 -3.13 5.63
C PRO A 118 12.36 -2.56 5.12
N ILE A 119 11.23 -3.21 5.44
CA ILE A 119 9.91 -2.87 4.92
C ILE A 119 9.01 -2.48 6.09
N ALA A 120 8.40 -1.31 6.00
CA ALA A 120 7.44 -0.82 6.97
C ALA A 120 6.01 -1.20 6.56
N LEU A 121 5.18 -1.40 7.58
CA LEU A 121 3.76 -1.73 7.45
C LEU A 121 2.91 -0.63 8.08
N ALA A 122 1.76 -0.37 7.47
CA ALA A 122 0.75 0.55 7.97
C ALA A 122 -0.62 0.19 7.35
N PRO A 123 -1.76 0.79 7.80
CA PRO A 123 -3.05 0.60 7.15
C PRO A 123 -3.02 0.97 5.66
N GLY A 124 -3.47 0.06 4.80
CA GLY A 124 -3.42 0.20 3.34
C GLY A 124 -4.34 1.30 2.82
N MET A 125 -3.82 2.26 2.06
CA MET A 125 -4.59 3.41 1.58
C MET A 125 -5.78 3.02 0.70
N GLY A 126 -5.59 2.07 -0.23
CA GLY A 126 -6.67 1.58 -1.09
C GLY A 126 -7.74 0.83 -0.30
N LEU A 127 -7.31 -0.06 0.60
CA LEU A 127 -8.21 -0.82 1.48
C LEU A 127 -8.96 0.09 2.45
N ASN A 128 -8.30 1.13 2.96
CA ASN A 128 -8.92 2.14 3.81
C ASN A 128 -10.06 2.88 3.10
N ALA A 129 -9.80 3.35 1.88
CA ALA A 129 -10.82 4.02 1.08
C ALA A 129 -11.97 3.07 0.69
N TYR A 130 -11.69 1.82 0.35
CA TYR A 130 -12.70 0.81 0.09
C TYR A 130 -13.54 0.49 1.34
N PHE A 131 -12.89 0.34 2.50
CA PHE A 131 -13.55 0.16 3.79
C PHE A 131 -14.53 1.29 4.07
N THR A 132 -14.05 2.53 3.95
CA THR A 132 -14.81 3.73 4.32
C THR A 132 -15.95 4.03 3.34
N TYR A 133 -15.67 4.08 2.04
CA TYR A 133 -16.64 4.61 1.07
C TYR A 133 -17.51 3.56 0.40
N THR A 134 -17.04 2.29 0.37
CA THR A 134 -17.80 1.23 -0.31
C THR A 134 -18.47 0.29 0.68
N VAL A 135 -17.76 -0.15 1.71
CA VAL A 135 -18.28 -1.15 2.66
C VAL A 135 -19.15 -0.49 3.71
N VAL A 136 -18.61 0.49 4.44
CA VAL A 136 -19.33 1.21 5.51
C VAL A 136 -20.18 2.33 4.94
N GLY A 137 -19.71 2.96 3.87
CA GLY A 137 -20.34 4.14 3.27
C GLY A 137 -20.06 5.42 4.05
N PHE A 138 -20.24 6.56 3.38
CA PHE A 138 -20.08 7.87 4.02
C PHE A 138 -21.06 7.99 5.20
N HIS A 139 -20.57 8.28 6.39
CA HIS A 139 -21.32 8.37 7.65
C HIS A 139 -22.20 7.13 7.95
N GLY A 140 -21.72 5.93 7.58
CA GLY A 140 -22.42 4.67 7.88
C GLY A 140 -23.59 4.35 6.95
N LEU A 141 -23.76 5.07 5.83
CA LEU A 141 -24.86 4.85 4.87
C LEU A 141 -24.66 3.64 3.96
N GLY A 142 -23.56 2.92 4.09
CA GLY A 142 -23.27 1.75 3.27
C GLY A 142 -23.98 0.47 3.70
N PRO A 143 -23.72 -0.63 2.98
CA PRO A 143 -24.42 -1.90 3.19
C PRO A 143 -24.00 -2.65 4.45
N VAL A 144 -22.84 -2.32 5.04
CA VAL A 144 -22.27 -3.02 6.19
C VAL A 144 -21.91 -1.99 7.27
N THR A 145 -22.33 -2.24 8.50
CA THR A 145 -21.97 -1.33 9.62
C THR A 145 -20.46 -1.34 9.87
N TYR A 146 -19.93 -0.22 10.40
CA TYR A 146 -18.52 -0.10 10.74
C TYR A 146 -18.02 -1.25 11.64
N ARG A 147 -18.78 -1.60 12.68
CA ARG A 147 -18.45 -2.68 13.61
C ARG A 147 -18.35 -4.04 12.93
N LEU A 148 -19.26 -4.32 12.00
CA LEU A 148 -19.29 -5.58 11.25
C LEU A 148 -18.18 -5.62 10.18
N ALA A 149 -17.85 -4.47 9.57
CA ALA A 149 -16.72 -4.36 8.66
C ALA A 149 -15.38 -4.64 9.38
N LEU A 150 -15.23 -4.19 10.63
CA LEU A 150 -14.07 -4.56 11.46
C LEU A 150 -14.00 -6.06 11.73
N THR A 151 -15.15 -6.73 11.92
CA THR A 151 -15.19 -8.19 12.06
C THR A 151 -14.70 -8.87 10.79
N ALA A 152 -15.07 -8.37 9.60
CA ALA A 152 -14.59 -8.92 8.34
C ALA A 152 -13.04 -8.81 8.24
N VAL A 153 -12.48 -7.65 8.59
CA VAL A 153 -11.01 -7.43 8.63
C VAL A 153 -10.32 -8.34 9.66
N PHE A 154 -10.94 -8.51 10.83
CA PHE A 154 -10.37 -9.39 11.87
C PHE A 154 -10.27 -10.83 11.38
N VAL A 155 -11.34 -11.36 10.80
CA VAL A 155 -11.40 -12.73 10.26
C VAL A 155 -10.45 -12.88 9.07
N GLU A 156 -10.36 -11.86 8.23
CA GLU A 156 -9.43 -11.80 7.10
C GLU A 156 -8.00 -12.10 7.54
N GLY A 157 -7.50 -11.42 8.58
CA GLY A 157 -6.15 -11.64 9.08
C GLY A 157 -5.90 -13.10 9.49
N PHE A 158 -6.85 -13.78 10.14
CA PHE A 158 -6.72 -15.21 10.46
C PHE A 158 -6.71 -16.11 9.22
N VAL A 159 -7.54 -15.80 8.22
CA VAL A 159 -7.49 -16.50 6.93
C VAL A 159 -6.14 -16.30 6.26
N PHE A 160 -5.59 -15.08 6.35
CA PHE A 160 -4.23 -14.80 5.85
C PHE A 160 -3.14 -15.59 6.57
N VAL A 161 -3.23 -15.73 7.90
CA VAL A 161 -2.33 -16.61 8.67
C VAL A 161 -2.39 -18.03 8.10
N ALA A 162 -3.60 -18.59 7.93
CA ALA A 162 -3.77 -19.92 7.38
C ALA A 162 -3.20 -20.05 5.95
N LEU A 163 -3.48 -19.10 5.06
CA LEU A 163 -2.98 -19.10 3.69
C LEU A 163 -1.45 -18.97 3.65
N SER A 164 -0.86 -18.18 4.55
CA SER A 164 0.60 -17.99 4.64
C SER A 164 1.28 -19.26 5.14
N LEU A 165 0.72 -19.92 6.16
CA LEU A 165 1.23 -21.18 6.67
C LEU A 165 1.14 -22.32 5.65
N LEU A 166 0.06 -22.37 4.88
CA LEU A 166 -0.13 -23.37 3.82
C LEU A 166 0.64 -23.06 2.53
N GLY A 167 1.22 -21.85 2.40
CA GLY A 167 1.91 -21.40 1.18
C GLY A 167 0.99 -21.09 0.01
N LEU A 168 -0.33 -21.12 0.23
CA LEU A 168 -1.33 -20.87 -0.80
C LEU A 168 -1.35 -19.42 -1.27
N ARG A 169 -0.85 -18.49 -0.47
CA ARG A 169 -0.82 -17.05 -0.79
C ARG A 169 -0.07 -16.76 -2.08
N GLN A 170 1.13 -17.32 -2.25
CA GLN A 170 1.92 -17.15 -3.47
C GLN A 170 1.21 -17.72 -4.70
N TRP A 171 0.53 -18.85 -4.55
CA TRP A 171 -0.25 -19.46 -5.62
C TRP A 171 -1.45 -18.60 -6.01
N LEU A 172 -2.23 -18.10 -5.04
CA LEU A 172 -3.35 -17.17 -5.27
C LEU A 172 -2.89 -15.90 -6.00
N ALA A 173 -1.77 -15.32 -5.58
CA ALA A 173 -1.21 -14.15 -6.26
C ALA A 173 -0.80 -14.43 -7.73
N ARG A 174 -0.46 -15.68 -8.09
CA ARG A 174 -0.08 -16.08 -9.47
C ARG A 174 -1.27 -16.45 -10.34
N ILE A 175 -2.40 -16.86 -9.77
CA ILE A 175 -3.64 -17.12 -10.53
C ILE A 175 -4.12 -15.88 -11.27
N ILE A 176 -3.86 -14.70 -10.71
CA ILE A 176 -4.32 -13.45 -11.29
C ILE A 176 -3.36 -13.02 -12.41
N PRO A 177 -3.87 -12.70 -13.61
CA PRO A 177 -3.06 -12.20 -14.71
C PRO A 177 -2.26 -10.96 -14.32
N ALA A 178 -1.01 -10.86 -14.80
CA ALA A 178 -0.12 -9.76 -14.43
C ALA A 178 -0.67 -8.39 -14.89
N SER A 179 -1.33 -8.34 -16.04
CA SER A 179 -2.00 -7.14 -16.56
C SER A 179 -3.06 -6.59 -15.59
N ILE A 180 -3.87 -7.48 -14.95
CA ILE A 180 -4.87 -7.07 -13.97
C ILE A 180 -4.23 -6.63 -12.66
N LYS A 181 -3.15 -7.31 -12.21
CA LYS A 181 -2.41 -6.89 -11.01
C LYS A 181 -1.83 -5.48 -11.14
N LEU A 182 -1.20 -5.19 -12.27
CA LEU A 182 -0.66 -3.86 -12.55
C LEU A 182 -1.78 -2.83 -12.65
N ALA A 183 -2.86 -3.17 -13.36
CA ALA A 183 -4.01 -2.30 -13.50
C ALA A 183 -4.72 -2.02 -12.18
N SER A 184 -4.76 -2.97 -11.24
CA SER A 184 -5.36 -2.74 -9.92
C SER A 184 -4.62 -1.66 -9.14
N GLY A 185 -3.29 -1.69 -9.13
CA GLY A 185 -2.48 -0.64 -8.50
C GLY A 185 -2.73 0.74 -9.11
N VAL A 186 -2.80 0.82 -10.44
CA VAL A 186 -3.12 2.07 -11.16
C VAL A 186 -4.55 2.54 -10.84
N GLY A 187 -5.52 1.62 -10.86
CA GLY A 187 -6.92 1.92 -10.55
C GLY A 187 -7.12 2.44 -9.13
N ILE A 188 -6.44 1.83 -8.15
CA ILE A 188 -6.41 2.31 -6.77
C ILE A 188 -5.81 3.73 -6.71
N GLY A 189 -4.73 3.98 -7.45
CA GLY A 189 -4.12 5.31 -7.54
C GLY A 189 -5.07 6.38 -8.08
N LEU A 190 -5.83 6.06 -9.13
CA LEU A 190 -6.88 6.94 -9.68
C LEU A 190 -8.04 7.14 -8.70
N TYR A 191 -8.43 6.08 -7.99
CA TYR A 191 -9.46 6.15 -6.97
C TYR A 191 -9.06 7.05 -5.80
N LEU A 192 -7.82 6.93 -5.30
CA LEU A 192 -7.27 7.83 -4.28
C LEU A 192 -7.19 9.28 -4.78
N THR A 193 -6.85 9.48 -6.04
CA THR A 193 -6.86 10.81 -6.67
C THR A 193 -8.26 11.42 -6.67
N LEU A 194 -9.28 10.62 -6.98
CA LEU A 194 -10.68 11.06 -6.97
C LEU A 194 -11.11 11.50 -5.55
N ILE A 195 -10.75 10.72 -4.52
CA ILE A 195 -11.01 11.08 -3.11
C ILE A 195 -10.24 12.36 -2.73
N GLY A 196 -8.97 12.46 -3.12
CA GLY A 196 -8.14 13.63 -2.81
C GLY A 196 -8.63 14.93 -3.48
N LEU A 197 -9.27 14.84 -4.62
CA LEU A 197 -9.93 15.98 -5.29
C LEU A 197 -11.32 16.27 -4.75
N GLY A 198 -11.97 15.30 -4.09
CA GLY A 198 -13.32 15.38 -3.56
C GLY A 198 -13.47 16.39 -2.42
N TYR A 199 -14.71 16.65 -2.03
CA TYR A 199 -15.03 17.70 -1.04
C TYR A 199 -14.81 17.23 0.41
N SER A 200 -15.08 15.97 0.75
CA SER A 200 -15.06 15.49 2.15
C SER A 200 -13.63 15.33 2.69
N ALA A 201 -12.89 14.35 2.20
CA ALA A 201 -11.52 14.05 2.68
C ALA A 201 -10.43 14.73 1.86
N GLY A 202 -10.78 15.56 0.88
CA GLY A 202 -9.86 16.11 -0.10
C GLY A 202 -9.80 17.64 -0.15
N ILE A 203 -9.33 18.11 -1.30
CA ILE A 203 -9.12 19.55 -1.58
C ILE A 203 -10.45 20.26 -1.87
N GLY A 204 -11.51 19.53 -2.28
CA GLY A 204 -12.80 20.09 -2.65
C GLY A 204 -12.86 20.68 -4.06
N VAL A 205 -12.05 20.21 -4.98
CA VAL A 205 -12.03 20.67 -6.38
C VAL A 205 -13.23 20.16 -7.16
N ILE A 206 -13.68 18.95 -6.86
CA ILE A 206 -14.78 18.25 -7.56
C ILE A 206 -15.88 17.85 -6.58
N THR A 207 -17.09 17.80 -7.08
CA THR A 207 -18.27 17.27 -6.40
C THR A 207 -19.20 16.59 -7.39
N GLY A 208 -20.28 15.94 -6.90
CA GLY A 208 -21.36 15.46 -7.75
C GLY A 208 -22.18 16.60 -8.33
N ALA A 209 -22.95 16.31 -9.37
CA ALA A 209 -23.91 17.22 -9.97
C ALA A 209 -25.21 16.50 -10.32
N THR A 210 -26.29 17.26 -10.52
CA THR A 210 -27.60 16.70 -10.87
C THR A 210 -27.62 16.10 -12.30
N SER A 211 -26.77 16.60 -13.18
CA SER A 211 -26.75 16.21 -14.60
C SER A 211 -25.49 15.45 -15.03
N THR A 212 -24.42 15.55 -14.26
CA THR A 212 -23.13 14.87 -14.53
C THR A 212 -22.64 14.17 -13.29
N PRO A 213 -21.95 13.00 -13.39
CA PRO A 213 -21.40 12.31 -12.22
C PRO A 213 -20.45 13.18 -11.40
N LEU A 214 -19.67 14.04 -12.07
CA LEU A 214 -18.70 14.93 -11.46
C LEU A 214 -18.75 16.31 -12.11
N GLU A 215 -18.59 17.35 -11.31
CA GLU A 215 -18.41 18.71 -11.76
C GLU A 215 -17.40 19.48 -10.90
N LEU A 216 -16.93 20.63 -11.39
CA LEU A 216 -16.07 21.51 -10.62
C LEU A 216 -16.83 22.11 -9.44
N ALA A 217 -16.20 22.05 -8.28
CA ALA A 217 -16.66 22.62 -7.02
C ALA A 217 -15.80 23.82 -6.58
N GLY A 218 -15.22 23.77 -5.40
CA GLY A 218 -14.32 24.80 -4.86
C GLY A 218 -15.06 26.02 -4.35
N CYS A 219 -16.28 25.88 -3.86
CA CYS A 219 -17.00 26.92 -3.13
C CYS A 219 -16.64 26.88 -1.63
N VAL A 220 -16.93 27.97 -0.93
CA VAL A 220 -16.78 28.04 0.52
C VAL A 220 -17.83 27.13 1.19
N SER A 221 -17.48 26.48 2.31
CA SER A 221 -18.35 25.50 3.01
C SER A 221 -19.76 26.01 3.29
N SER A 222 -19.92 27.31 3.61
CA SER A 222 -21.22 27.92 3.84
C SER A 222 -22.14 27.99 2.61
N GLN A 223 -21.56 27.82 1.41
CA GLN A 223 -22.27 27.87 0.12
C GLN A 223 -22.44 26.48 -0.50
N PHE A 224 -21.85 25.47 0.10
CA PHE A 224 -22.00 24.08 -0.32
C PHE A 224 -23.32 23.55 0.26
N LYS A 225 -24.33 23.34 -0.60
CA LYS A 225 -25.64 22.83 -0.21
C LYS A 225 -26.05 21.68 -1.10
N ASP A 226 -26.62 20.66 -0.52
CA ASP A 226 -27.14 19.47 -1.21
C ASP A 226 -26.10 18.80 -2.15
N GLY A 227 -24.82 18.84 -1.75
CA GLY A 227 -23.74 18.26 -2.53
C GLY A 227 -23.28 19.08 -3.75
N VAL A 228 -23.79 20.30 -3.94
CA VAL A 228 -23.53 21.11 -5.14
C VAL A 228 -23.04 22.51 -4.78
N CYS A 229 -22.15 23.06 -5.61
CA CYS A 229 -21.72 24.47 -5.55
C CYS A 229 -22.49 25.34 -6.53
N PRO A 230 -23.00 26.51 -6.13
CA PRO A 230 -23.57 27.48 -7.06
C PRO A 230 -22.54 27.90 -8.13
N THR A 231 -22.97 28.02 -9.38
CA THR A 231 -22.06 28.28 -10.52
C THR A 231 -21.23 29.56 -10.34
N SER A 232 -21.81 30.60 -9.69
CA SER A 232 -21.13 31.88 -9.44
C SER A 232 -20.02 31.82 -8.39
N THR A 233 -19.95 30.75 -7.59
CA THR A 233 -19.03 30.60 -6.44
C THR A 233 -18.00 29.50 -6.62
N LYS A 234 -18.09 28.74 -7.72
CA LYS A 234 -17.11 27.70 -8.06
C LYS A 234 -15.69 28.26 -8.11
N MET A 235 -14.73 27.46 -7.65
CA MET A 235 -13.28 27.76 -7.63
C MET A 235 -12.90 29.00 -6.81
N ARG A 236 -13.71 29.41 -5.83
CA ARG A 236 -13.45 30.59 -4.98
C ARG A 236 -12.98 30.26 -3.57
N SER A 237 -12.93 28.98 -3.18
CA SER A 237 -12.48 28.56 -1.85
C SER A 237 -10.99 28.84 -1.63
N PRO A 238 -10.62 29.66 -0.63
CA PRO A 238 -9.21 29.89 -0.30
C PRO A 238 -8.50 28.62 0.18
N THR A 239 -9.20 27.74 0.91
CA THR A 239 -8.66 26.46 1.41
C THR A 239 -8.28 25.53 0.28
N MET A 240 -9.11 25.44 -0.77
CA MET A 240 -8.81 24.70 -1.99
C MET A 240 -7.51 25.18 -2.65
N TRP A 241 -7.35 26.50 -2.83
CA TRP A 241 -6.17 27.04 -3.49
C TRP A 241 -4.88 26.82 -2.69
N ILE A 242 -4.93 26.94 -1.36
CA ILE A 242 -3.77 26.61 -0.51
C ILE A 242 -3.45 25.14 -0.62
N GLY A 243 -4.45 24.25 -0.60
CA GLY A 243 -4.24 22.82 -0.82
C GLY A 243 -3.55 22.53 -2.16
N ILE A 244 -4.01 23.16 -3.25
CA ILE A 244 -3.42 22.99 -4.58
C ILE A 244 -1.99 23.50 -4.63
N PHE A 245 -1.74 24.77 -4.27
CA PHE A 245 -0.43 25.40 -4.45
C PHE A 245 0.56 24.95 -3.38
N CYS A 246 0.23 25.11 -2.10
CA CYS A 246 1.15 24.81 -1.01
C CYS A 246 1.24 23.31 -0.73
N GLY A 247 0.12 22.58 -0.76
CA GLY A 247 0.10 21.15 -0.56
C GLY A 247 0.53 20.36 -1.82
N GLY A 248 0.00 20.69 -2.99
CA GLY A 248 0.24 19.96 -4.22
C GLY A 248 1.53 20.36 -4.93
N PHE A 249 1.59 21.60 -5.49
CA PHE A 249 2.71 22.00 -6.32
C PHE A 249 4.03 22.12 -5.54
N VAL A 250 4.02 22.64 -4.31
CA VAL A 250 5.25 22.72 -3.49
C VAL A 250 5.78 21.32 -3.22
N THR A 251 4.92 20.37 -2.85
CA THR A 251 5.33 18.97 -2.64
C THR A 251 5.90 18.36 -3.93
N ALA A 252 5.25 18.57 -5.08
CA ALA A 252 5.72 18.07 -6.36
C ALA A 252 7.09 18.64 -6.73
N ILE A 253 7.32 19.95 -6.49
CA ILE A 253 8.62 20.59 -6.70
C ILE A 253 9.68 19.97 -5.78
N LEU A 254 9.40 19.83 -4.49
CA LEU A 254 10.32 19.20 -3.53
C LEU A 254 10.66 17.75 -3.94
N MET A 255 9.67 16.99 -4.44
CA MET A 255 9.90 15.65 -4.97
C MET A 255 10.77 15.66 -6.23
N ALA A 256 10.58 16.63 -7.13
CA ALA A 256 11.41 16.79 -8.33
C ALA A 256 12.89 17.01 -7.97
N TYR A 257 13.15 17.75 -6.89
CA TYR A 257 14.50 17.93 -6.34
C TYR A 257 14.94 16.79 -5.40
N ARG A 258 14.18 15.70 -5.33
CA ARG A 258 14.46 14.52 -4.48
C ARG A 258 14.61 14.87 -2.99
N VAL A 259 13.88 15.87 -2.50
CA VAL A 259 13.86 16.21 -1.07
C VAL A 259 13.15 15.09 -0.31
N LYS A 260 13.84 14.52 0.66
CA LYS A 260 13.27 13.47 1.52
C LYS A 260 12.23 14.07 2.44
N GLY A 261 11.10 13.39 2.59
CA GLY A 261 9.97 13.92 3.36
C GLY A 261 9.22 15.07 2.67
N ALA A 262 9.32 15.21 1.35
CA ALA A 262 8.60 16.24 0.58
C ALA A 262 7.10 16.25 0.88
N ILE A 263 6.47 15.07 1.00
CA ILE A 263 5.04 14.92 1.28
C ILE A 263 4.69 15.51 2.65
N ILE A 264 5.41 15.13 3.70
CA ILE A 264 5.13 15.67 5.04
C ILE A 264 5.43 17.17 5.12
N ALA A 265 6.44 17.66 4.40
CA ALA A 265 6.76 19.09 4.33
C ALA A 265 5.60 19.89 3.72
N GLY A 266 4.98 19.40 2.64
CA GLY A 266 3.81 20.02 2.03
C GLY A 266 2.58 20.02 2.95
N ILE A 267 2.31 18.89 3.61
CA ILE A 267 1.22 18.79 4.60
C ILE A 267 1.43 19.79 5.74
N LEU A 268 2.63 19.83 6.32
CA LEU A 268 2.94 20.74 7.43
C LEU A 268 2.85 22.21 7.00
N LEU A 269 3.29 22.55 5.79
CA LEU A 269 3.17 23.90 5.26
C LEU A 269 1.70 24.35 5.20
N VAL A 270 0.82 23.53 4.64
CA VAL A 270 -0.63 23.81 4.59
C VAL A 270 -1.23 23.87 5.99
N ALA A 271 -0.87 22.92 6.87
CA ALA A 271 -1.36 22.89 8.24
C ALA A 271 -0.97 24.15 9.02
N ILE A 272 0.30 24.57 8.96
CA ILE A 272 0.79 25.77 9.64
C ILE A 272 0.06 27.03 9.13
N ILE A 273 -0.20 27.14 7.83
CA ILE A 273 -0.99 28.26 7.25
C ILE A 273 -2.43 28.22 7.74
N SER A 274 -2.98 27.04 8.02
CA SER A 274 -4.36 26.84 8.45
C SER A 274 -4.58 26.88 9.98
N TRP A 275 -3.50 26.96 10.80
CA TRP A 275 -3.64 27.03 12.26
C TRP A 275 -4.08 28.39 12.82
N PRO A 276 -3.68 29.56 12.25
CA PRO A 276 -4.11 30.83 12.78
C PRO A 276 -5.63 30.98 12.71
N ARG A 277 -6.25 31.33 13.83
CA ARG A 277 -7.69 31.68 13.91
C ARG A 277 -7.91 33.05 13.26
N SER A 278 -9.13 33.34 12.88
CA SER A 278 -9.52 34.61 12.24
C SER A 278 -9.03 34.77 10.78
N THR A 279 -8.56 33.70 10.14
CA THR A 279 -8.25 33.69 8.70
C THR A 279 -9.32 32.94 7.91
N SER A 280 -9.45 33.27 6.63
CA SER A 280 -10.41 32.56 5.72
C SER A 280 -10.02 31.11 5.43
N VAL A 281 -8.86 30.65 5.91
CA VAL A 281 -8.32 29.33 5.70
C VAL A 281 -8.12 28.55 7.00
N THR A 282 -8.62 29.08 8.11
CA THR A 282 -8.44 28.44 9.42
C THR A 282 -9.10 27.08 9.49
N TYR A 283 -8.41 26.13 10.12
CA TYR A 283 -8.96 24.83 10.51
C TYR A 283 -9.74 24.92 11.83
N PHE A 284 -9.41 25.90 12.67
CA PHE A 284 -10.02 26.10 13.99
C PHE A 284 -11.08 27.21 13.94
N THR A 285 -12.25 26.84 13.45
CA THR A 285 -13.43 27.72 13.39
C THR A 285 -13.86 28.20 14.79
N ASP A 286 -14.59 29.31 14.86
CA ASP A 286 -15.06 29.87 16.14
C ASP A 286 -16.40 29.26 16.62
N ASP A 287 -16.64 27.98 16.26
CA ASP A 287 -17.76 27.15 16.70
C ASP A 287 -17.34 26.17 17.82
N THR A 288 -18.30 25.41 18.32
CA THR A 288 -18.08 24.45 19.40
C THR A 288 -17.04 23.39 18.99
N VAL A 289 -17.11 22.89 17.75
CA VAL A 289 -16.21 21.86 17.23
C VAL A 289 -14.80 22.40 17.01
N GLY A 290 -14.68 23.57 16.39
CA GLY A 290 -13.40 24.24 16.18
C GLY A 290 -12.70 24.60 17.50
N ASN A 291 -13.45 25.01 18.52
CA ASN A 291 -12.91 25.25 19.86
C ASN A 291 -12.41 23.96 20.52
N ALA A 292 -13.17 22.86 20.44
CA ALA A 292 -12.74 21.55 20.97
C ALA A 292 -11.47 21.03 20.29
N ASN A 293 -11.35 21.20 18.97
CA ASN A 293 -10.15 20.84 18.22
C ASN A 293 -8.95 21.71 18.58
N PHE A 294 -9.17 23.02 18.77
CA PHE A 294 -8.11 23.95 19.19
C PHE A 294 -7.61 23.66 20.61
N ASP A 295 -8.52 23.34 21.53
CA ASP A 295 -8.15 22.97 22.91
C ASP A 295 -7.36 21.67 22.98
N PHE A 296 -7.63 20.74 22.08
CA PHE A 296 -6.81 19.54 21.93
C PHE A 296 -5.44 19.88 21.34
N PHE A 297 -5.38 20.72 20.30
CA PHE A 297 -4.12 21.16 19.66
C PHE A 297 -3.17 21.87 20.65
N LYS A 298 -3.69 22.69 21.56
CA LYS A 298 -2.88 23.37 22.59
C LYS A 298 -2.05 22.42 23.45
N LYS A 299 -2.46 21.16 23.57
CA LYS A 299 -1.74 20.17 24.40
C LYS A 299 -0.43 19.74 23.78
N VAL A 300 -0.18 19.97 22.49
CA VAL A 300 1.01 19.67 21.68
C VAL A 300 1.52 18.24 21.83
N VAL A 301 1.83 17.82 23.05
CA VAL A 301 2.31 16.47 23.40
C VAL A 301 1.37 15.90 24.45
N THR A 302 0.62 14.86 24.07
CA THR A 302 -0.27 14.14 24.99
C THR A 302 -0.55 12.74 24.45
N PHE A 303 -0.74 11.79 25.34
CA PHE A 303 -1.23 10.45 24.98
C PHE A 303 -2.75 10.47 24.96
N HIS A 304 -3.33 10.18 23.78
CA HIS A 304 -4.77 9.95 23.64
C HIS A 304 -5.01 8.44 23.56
N GLY A 305 -5.67 7.89 24.58
CA GLY A 305 -6.09 6.47 24.56
C GLY A 305 -7.23 6.28 23.58
N ILE A 306 -7.31 5.11 22.95
CA ILE A 306 -8.43 4.75 22.06
C ILE A 306 -9.66 4.53 22.95
N GLN A 307 -10.71 5.31 22.73
CA GLN A 307 -11.90 5.34 23.59
C GLN A 307 -13.09 4.60 22.95
N GLU A 308 -13.38 4.88 21.68
CA GLU A 308 -14.62 4.47 21.02
C GLU A 308 -14.43 3.33 20.01
N THR A 309 -13.20 3.13 19.51
CA THR A 309 -12.94 2.19 18.42
C THR A 309 -12.22 0.93 18.84
N LEU A 310 -11.77 0.84 20.09
CA LEU A 310 -11.06 -0.33 20.60
C LEU A 310 -12.02 -1.52 20.77
N VAL A 311 -11.71 -2.65 20.11
CA VAL A 311 -12.49 -3.90 20.18
C VAL A 311 -13.97 -3.66 19.86
N ALA A 312 -14.24 -2.84 18.84
CA ALA A 312 -15.59 -2.46 18.46
C ALA A 312 -16.28 -3.45 17.49
N GLN A 313 -15.77 -4.68 17.36
CA GLN A 313 -16.30 -5.71 16.47
C GLN A 313 -17.72 -6.13 16.86
N ASP A 314 -18.56 -6.36 15.83
CA ASP A 314 -19.87 -6.97 15.95
C ASP A 314 -19.86 -8.31 15.20
N TRP A 315 -20.34 -9.36 15.85
CA TRP A 315 -20.34 -10.72 15.30
C TRP A 315 -21.72 -11.14 14.75
N ASN A 316 -22.69 -10.23 14.78
CA ASN A 316 -24.03 -10.52 14.29
C ASN A 316 -24.14 -10.25 12.78
N VAL A 317 -23.85 -11.25 11.96
CA VAL A 317 -23.96 -11.19 10.49
C VAL A 317 -25.36 -11.47 9.94
N ALA A 318 -26.36 -11.64 10.81
CA ALA A 318 -27.73 -11.94 10.38
C ALA A 318 -28.31 -10.78 9.55
N GLY A 319 -28.87 -11.09 8.39
CA GLY A 319 -29.49 -10.13 7.49
C GLY A 319 -28.56 -9.45 6.46
N VAL A 320 -27.25 -9.45 6.64
CA VAL A 320 -26.29 -8.83 5.72
C VAL A 320 -25.20 -9.80 5.22
N THR A 321 -25.44 -11.10 5.30
CA THR A 321 -24.47 -12.17 5.01
C THR A 321 -23.86 -12.05 3.62
N GLY A 322 -24.65 -11.70 2.59
CA GLY A 322 -24.15 -11.57 1.22
C GLY A 322 -23.20 -10.38 1.05
N GLN A 323 -23.54 -9.23 1.63
CA GLN A 323 -22.72 -8.00 1.56
C GLN A 323 -21.47 -8.12 2.41
N PHE A 324 -21.58 -8.72 3.60
CA PHE A 324 -20.44 -9.08 4.45
C PHE A 324 -19.48 -10.02 3.73
N GLY A 325 -20.00 -11.09 3.08
CA GLY A 325 -19.19 -12.03 2.31
C GLY A 325 -18.48 -11.36 1.13
N LEU A 326 -19.15 -10.44 0.41
CA LEU A 326 -18.53 -9.68 -0.67
C LEU A 326 -17.43 -8.77 -0.15
N ALA A 327 -17.67 -8.05 0.94
CA ALA A 327 -16.67 -7.20 1.57
C ALA A 327 -15.43 -8.00 2.00
N PHE A 328 -15.66 -9.12 2.71
CA PHE A 328 -14.61 -10.01 3.17
C PHE A 328 -13.75 -10.58 2.03
N ILE A 329 -14.38 -11.12 0.97
CA ILE A 329 -13.65 -11.66 -0.19
C ILE A 329 -12.87 -10.56 -0.89
N THR A 330 -13.43 -9.36 -0.97
CA THR A 330 -12.75 -8.22 -1.63
C THR A 330 -11.55 -7.76 -0.82
N PHE A 331 -11.68 -7.61 0.50
CA PHE A 331 -10.54 -7.30 1.36
C PHE A 331 -9.43 -8.33 1.17
N LEU A 332 -9.75 -9.61 1.35
CA LEU A 332 -8.82 -10.71 1.18
C LEU A 332 -8.10 -10.68 -0.18
N TYR A 333 -8.86 -10.44 -1.26
CA TYR A 333 -8.33 -10.44 -2.61
C TYR A 333 -7.42 -9.23 -2.88
N VAL A 334 -7.88 -8.04 -2.51
CA VAL A 334 -7.10 -6.79 -2.72
C VAL A 334 -5.82 -6.83 -1.92
N ASP A 335 -5.89 -7.28 -0.67
CA ASP A 335 -4.73 -7.33 0.21
C ASP A 335 -3.71 -8.41 -0.21
N ILE A 336 -4.17 -9.59 -0.68
CA ILE A 336 -3.26 -10.58 -1.30
C ILE A 336 -2.45 -9.94 -2.43
N LEU A 337 -3.08 -9.15 -3.29
CA LEU A 337 -2.40 -8.52 -4.42
C LEU A 337 -1.45 -7.42 -3.96
N ASP A 338 -1.94 -6.52 -3.13
CA ASP A 338 -1.20 -5.34 -2.68
C ASP A 338 0.00 -5.74 -1.81
N CYS A 339 -0.23 -6.49 -0.75
CA CYS A 339 0.84 -6.90 0.14
C CYS A 339 1.86 -7.82 -0.55
N THR A 340 1.41 -8.85 -1.29
CA THR A 340 2.34 -9.77 -1.96
C THR A 340 3.17 -9.05 -3.03
N GLY A 341 2.53 -8.18 -3.82
CA GLY A 341 3.20 -7.39 -4.84
C GLY A 341 4.22 -6.43 -4.26
N THR A 342 3.84 -5.72 -3.21
CA THR A 342 4.70 -4.73 -2.55
C THR A 342 5.86 -5.38 -1.79
N LEU A 343 5.60 -6.43 -1.00
CA LEU A 343 6.66 -7.16 -0.30
C LEU A 343 7.70 -7.74 -1.27
N TYR A 344 7.24 -8.38 -2.36
CA TYR A 344 8.15 -8.92 -3.37
C TYR A 344 8.95 -7.82 -4.07
N SER A 345 8.31 -6.74 -4.47
CA SER A 345 8.96 -5.61 -5.14
C SER A 345 10.01 -4.95 -4.25
N MET A 346 9.68 -4.74 -2.98
CA MET A 346 10.60 -4.12 -2.01
C MET A 346 11.73 -5.07 -1.63
N ALA A 347 11.47 -6.37 -1.48
CA ALA A 347 12.50 -7.38 -1.26
C ALA A 347 13.49 -7.44 -2.44
N ARG A 348 12.98 -7.36 -3.68
CA ARG A 348 13.80 -7.29 -4.88
C ARG A 348 14.64 -6.01 -4.92
N PHE A 349 14.04 -4.88 -4.57
CA PHE A 349 14.75 -3.60 -4.53
C PHE A 349 15.83 -3.57 -3.44
N ALA A 350 15.61 -4.24 -2.31
CA ALA A 350 16.59 -4.43 -1.25
C ALA A 350 17.70 -5.46 -1.59
N GLY A 351 17.58 -6.16 -2.72
CA GLY A 351 18.51 -7.22 -3.12
C GLY A 351 18.42 -8.48 -2.25
N ALA A 352 17.26 -8.75 -1.68
CA ALA A 352 17.01 -9.87 -0.77
C ALA A 352 16.37 -11.09 -1.44
N ILE A 353 16.16 -11.07 -2.77
CA ILE A 353 15.58 -12.19 -3.51
C ILE A 353 16.66 -13.23 -3.82
N ASP A 354 16.33 -14.47 -3.57
CA ASP A 354 17.09 -15.63 -4.01
C ASP A 354 16.75 -15.93 -5.49
N GLU A 355 17.78 -16.00 -6.35
CA GLU A 355 17.60 -16.23 -7.78
C GLU A 355 17.11 -17.64 -8.11
N GLU A 356 17.40 -18.64 -7.26
CA GLU A 356 16.98 -20.03 -7.48
C GLU A 356 15.53 -20.26 -7.12
N THR A 357 15.11 -19.77 -5.94
CA THR A 357 13.73 -19.96 -5.43
C THR A 357 12.76 -18.91 -5.92
N GLN A 358 13.27 -17.76 -6.43
CA GLN A 358 12.47 -16.58 -6.78
C GLN A 358 11.59 -16.10 -5.60
N ASP A 359 12.06 -16.34 -4.38
CA ASP A 359 11.47 -15.88 -3.14
C ASP A 359 12.50 -15.11 -2.32
N PHE A 360 12.08 -14.42 -1.28
CA PHE A 360 13.00 -13.70 -0.39
C PHE A 360 13.11 -14.39 0.96
N GLU A 361 14.29 -14.31 1.54
CA GLU A 361 14.56 -14.92 2.84
C GLU A 361 13.66 -14.32 3.92
N GLY A 362 13.00 -15.20 4.69
CA GLY A 362 12.05 -14.77 5.72
C GLY A 362 10.67 -14.40 5.18
N SER A 363 10.33 -14.71 3.94
CA SER A 363 9.04 -14.39 3.31
C SER A 363 7.85 -14.90 4.12
N ALA A 364 7.90 -16.15 4.58
CA ALA A 364 6.82 -16.74 5.40
C ALA A 364 6.59 -15.94 6.69
N VAL A 365 7.68 -15.51 7.36
CA VAL A 365 7.57 -14.70 8.59
C VAL A 365 7.07 -13.31 8.27
N ALA A 366 7.52 -12.69 7.17
CA ALA A 366 7.04 -11.39 6.73
C ALA A 366 5.53 -11.41 6.48
N TYR A 367 5.04 -12.43 5.79
CA TYR A 367 3.61 -12.62 5.55
C TYR A 367 2.80 -12.91 6.82
N LEU A 368 3.39 -13.61 7.80
CA LEU A 368 2.73 -13.82 9.09
C LEU A 368 2.63 -12.52 9.91
N VAL A 369 3.68 -11.71 9.93
CA VAL A 369 3.65 -10.40 10.61
C VAL A 369 2.58 -9.49 10.01
N ASP A 370 2.46 -9.46 8.70
CA ASP A 370 1.43 -8.73 7.99
C ASP A 370 0.02 -9.24 8.37
N ALA A 371 -0.21 -10.54 8.29
CA ALA A 371 -1.48 -11.18 8.63
C ALA A 371 -1.93 -10.91 10.09
N PHE A 372 -1.02 -11.02 11.06
CA PHE A 372 -1.30 -10.66 12.44
C PHE A 372 -1.55 -9.17 12.59
N GLY A 373 -0.83 -8.34 11.81
CA GLY A 373 -1.03 -6.89 11.75
C GLY A 373 -2.45 -6.51 11.35
N ILE A 374 -3.05 -7.21 10.37
CA ILE A 374 -4.44 -7.02 9.93
C ILE A 374 -5.41 -7.26 11.09
N SER A 375 -5.31 -8.43 11.77
CA SER A 375 -6.21 -8.76 12.87
C SER A 375 -6.04 -7.80 14.07
N ILE A 376 -4.80 -7.44 14.44
CA ILE A 376 -4.55 -6.49 15.53
C ILE A 376 -5.02 -5.08 15.14
N GLY A 377 -4.80 -4.67 13.89
CA GLY A 377 -5.27 -3.38 13.36
C GLY A 377 -6.79 -3.23 13.48
N SER A 378 -7.54 -4.30 13.17
CA SER A 378 -8.99 -4.28 13.30
C SER A 378 -9.45 -4.17 14.76
N LEU A 379 -8.72 -4.76 15.73
CA LEU A 379 -9.00 -4.56 17.16
C LEU A 379 -8.79 -3.11 17.60
N LEU A 380 -7.89 -2.38 16.94
CA LEU A 380 -7.69 -0.94 17.17
C LEU A 380 -8.68 -0.07 16.35
N GLY A 381 -9.63 -0.69 15.65
CA GLY A 381 -10.64 0.00 14.87
C GLY A 381 -10.22 0.40 13.45
N LEU A 382 -9.19 -0.23 12.88
CA LEU A 382 -8.60 0.20 11.61
C LEU A 382 -8.92 -0.76 10.45
N SER A 383 -8.77 -0.25 9.24
CA SER A 383 -8.76 -1.00 7.99
C SER A 383 -7.54 -1.93 7.90
N PRO A 384 -7.50 -2.89 6.94
CA PRO A 384 -6.40 -3.83 6.82
C PRO A 384 -5.02 -3.16 6.70
N VAL A 385 -4.03 -3.76 7.39
CA VAL A 385 -2.63 -3.34 7.34
C VAL A 385 -1.95 -4.01 6.15
N THR A 386 -1.04 -3.30 5.48
CA THR A 386 -0.28 -3.84 4.34
C THR A 386 1.13 -3.27 4.29
N ALA A 387 1.99 -3.85 3.44
CA ALA A 387 3.34 -3.36 3.20
C ALA A 387 3.33 -2.09 2.35
N PHE A 388 4.20 -1.12 2.68
CA PHE A 388 4.26 0.18 2.02
C PHE A 388 5.42 0.30 1.03
N ILE A 389 5.10 0.75 -0.19
CA ILE A 389 6.08 1.00 -1.27
C ILE A 389 7.03 2.16 -0.92
N GLU A 390 6.63 3.07 -0.06
CA GLU A 390 7.46 4.16 0.46
C GLU A 390 8.68 3.66 1.26
N SER A 391 8.69 2.39 1.68
CA SER A 391 9.86 1.71 2.22
C SER A 391 11.05 1.77 1.25
N GLY A 392 10.78 1.91 -0.04
CA GLY A 392 11.77 2.16 -1.08
C GLY A 392 12.61 3.42 -0.84
N ALA A 393 12.11 4.42 -0.11
CA ALA A 393 12.87 5.60 0.27
C ALA A 393 14.05 5.23 1.19
N GLY A 394 13.80 4.40 2.20
CA GLY A 394 14.87 3.91 3.08
C GLY A 394 15.81 2.93 2.38
N ILE A 395 15.28 2.03 1.55
CA ILE A 395 16.08 1.10 0.77
C ILE A 395 17.04 1.85 -0.16
N SER A 396 16.58 2.92 -0.81
CA SER A 396 17.42 3.78 -1.66
C SER A 396 18.53 4.51 -0.88
N GLU A 397 18.35 4.72 0.43
CA GLU A 397 19.37 5.26 1.34
C GLU A 397 20.39 4.20 1.81
N GLY A 398 20.22 2.98 1.38
CA GLY A 398 21.08 1.86 1.73
C GLY A 398 20.55 1.00 2.88
N GLY A 399 19.28 1.14 3.27
CA GLY A 399 18.59 0.24 4.19
C GLY A 399 18.44 -1.16 3.58
N LYS A 400 18.97 -2.15 4.25
CA LYS A 400 18.99 -3.54 3.76
C LYS A 400 18.51 -4.55 4.80
N THR A 401 18.40 -4.12 6.05
CA THR A 401 18.11 -5.03 7.17
C THR A 401 16.87 -4.59 7.94
N GLY A 402 16.39 -5.45 8.82
CA GLY A 402 15.25 -5.16 9.68
C GLY A 402 15.44 -3.98 10.63
N ILE A 403 16.68 -3.52 10.86
CA ILE A 403 16.94 -2.34 11.68
C ILE A 403 16.25 -1.10 11.07
N THR A 404 16.24 -0.97 9.74
CA THR A 404 15.53 0.10 9.04
C THR A 404 14.04 0.13 9.43
N ALA A 405 13.35 -1.01 9.35
CA ALA A 405 11.94 -1.10 9.71
C ALA A 405 11.70 -0.89 11.22
N MET A 406 12.59 -1.37 12.08
CA MET A 406 12.50 -1.13 13.54
C MET A 406 12.63 0.35 13.89
N VAL A 407 13.55 1.08 13.25
CA VAL A 407 13.69 2.53 13.43
C VAL A 407 12.44 3.26 12.95
N THR A 408 11.89 2.88 11.82
CA THR A 408 10.61 3.42 11.33
C THR A 408 9.48 3.17 12.33
N GLY A 409 9.37 1.93 12.86
CA GLY A 409 8.39 1.58 13.89
C GLY A 409 8.57 2.40 15.17
N LEU A 410 9.80 2.63 15.62
CA LEU A 410 10.09 3.47 16.78
C LEU A 410 9.64 4.93 16.55
N CYS A 411 9.85 5.47 15.35
CA CYS A 411 9.38 6.81 15.01
C CYS A 411 7.85 6.90 15.02
N PHE A 412 7.14 5.87 14.52
CA PHE A 412 5.68 5.79 14.64
C PHE A 412 5.22 5.69 16.10
N PHE A 413 5.93 4.95 16.94
CA PHE A 413 5.64 4.90 18.36
C PHE A 413 5.76 6.28 19.03
N ILE A 414 6.83 7.03 18.72
CA ILE A 414 7.00 8.39 19.22
C ILE A 414 5.86 9.30 18.72
N SER A 415 5.38 9.09 17.50
CA SER A 415 4.29 9.88 16.89
C SER A 415 2.96 9.77 17.64
N ILE A 416 2.74 8.70 18.43
CA ILE A 416 1.55 8.54 19.29
C ILE A 416 1.40 9.73 20.24
N PHE A 417 2.49 10.23 20.78
CA PHE A 417 2.47 11.36 21.73
C PHE A 417 2.23 12.71 21.05
N PHE A 418 2.36 12.78 19.74
CA PHE A 418 2.10 13.98 18.93
C PHE A 418 0.73 13.95 18.24
N ALA A 419 -0.19 13.13 18.71
CA ALA A 419 -1.56 13.04 18.19
C ALA A 419 -2.26 14.41 18.02
N PRO A 420 -2.10 15.41 18.93
CA PRO A 420 -2.70 16.74 18.75
C PRO A 420 -2.24 17.46 17.47
N ILE A 421 -0.97 17.29 17.09
CA ILE A 421 -0.43 17.90 15.86
C ILE A 421 -1.04 17.21 14.64
N PHE A 422 -1.10 15.88 14.62
CA PHE A 422 -1.70 15.14 13.50
C PHE A 422 -3.21 15.39 13.37
N ALA A 423 -3.92 15.55 14.48
CA ALA A 423 -5.35 15.89 14.48
C ALA A 423 -5.64 17.31 13.97
N SER A 424 -4.68 18.22 14.02
CA SER A 424 -4.79 19.59 13.54
C SER A 424 -4.54 19.75 12.03
N ILE A 425 -4.21 18.66 11.32
CA ILE A 425 -3.99 18.67 9.88
C ILE A 425 -5.35 18.68 9.16
N PRO A 426 -5.63 19.72 8.35
CA PRO A 426 -6.92 19.83 7.68
C PRO A 426 -7.06 18.89 6.47
N PRO A 427 -8.28 18.52 6.03
CA PRO A 427 -8.51 17.68 4.87
C PRO A 427 -7.88 18.20 3.57
N TRP A 428 -7.87 19.52 3.35
CA TRP A 428 -7.25 20.10 2.15
C TRP A 428 -5.71 20.00 2.12
N ALA A 429 -5.07 19.72 3.26
CA ALA A 429 -3.64 19.37 3.30
C ALA A 429 -3.42 17.89 2.92
N THR A 430 -4.27 16.99 3.39
CA THR A 430 -4.18 15.55 3.10
C THR A 430 -4.65 15.21 1.70
N GLY A 431 -5.63 15.94 1.16
CA GLY A 431 -6.17 15.70 -0.18
C GLY A 431 -5.15 15.87 -1.30
N SER A 432 -4.30 16.89 -1.23
CA SER A 432 -3.21 17.06 -2.19
C SER A 432 -2.20 15.90 -2.14
N THR A 433 -1.97 15.35 -0.96
CA THR A 433 -1.11 14.16 -0.78
C THR A 433 -1.72 12.93 -1.44
N LEU A 434 -3.04 12.72 -1.30
CA LEU A 434 -3.74 11.62 -1.97
C LEU A 434 -3.59 11.67 -3.50
N VAL A 435 -3.65 12.87 -4.09
CA VAL A 435 -3.40 13.07 -5.53
C VAL A 435 -1.96 12.69 -5.90
N ILE A 436 -0.99 13.09 -5.10
CA ILE A 436 0.43 12.77 -5.35
C ILE A 436 0.68 11.26 -5.20
N VAL A 437 0.15 10.62 -4.16
CA VAL A 437 0.25 9.17 -3.97
C VAL A 437 -0.42 8.43 -5.12
N GLY A 438 -1.60 8.87 -5.56
CA GLY A 438 -2.26 8.34 -6.75
C GLY A 438 -1.38 8.43 -7.99
N ALA A 439 -0.72 9.58 -8.21
CA ALA A 439 0.22 9.74 -9.33
C ALA A 439 1.44 8.82 -9.22
N MET A 440 1.93 8.55 -8.00
CA MET A 440 3.02 7.59 -7.78
C MET A 440 2.60 6.15 -8.14
N MET A 441 1.39 5.75 -7.78
CA MET A 441 0.84 4.43 -8.11
C MET A 441 0.60 4.28 -9.63
N CYS A 442 0.19 5.35 -10.31
CA CYS A 442 0.01 5.35 -11.76
C CYS A 442 1.29 5.07 -12.56
N LYS A 443 2.48 5.14 -11.96
CA LYS A 443 3.73 4.76 -12.65
C LYS A 443 3.74 3.32 -13.13
N ALA A 444 2.99 2.42 -12.48
CA ALA A 444 2.86 1.02 -12.89
C ALA A 444 2.13 0.85 -14.24
N ALA A 445 1.42 1.87 -14.72
CA ALA A 445 0.71 1.82 -16.00
C ALA A 445 1.63 1.57 -17.21
N LYS A 446 2.91 1.98 -17.13
CA LYS A 446 3.90 1.76 -18.19
C LYS A 446 4.26 0.27 -18.37
N ASP A 447 4.10 -0.53 -17.32
CA ASP A 447 4.47 -1.94 -17.29
C ASP A 447 3.30 -2.85 -17.70
N ILE A 448 2.11 -2.27 -17.95
CA ILE A 448 0.94 -2.98 -18.49
C ILE A 448 1.21 -3.33 -19.95
N ASN A 449 0.87 -4.55 -20.35
CA ASN A 449 0.99 -4.99 -21.73
C ASN A 449 -0.11 -4.39 -22.62
N TRP A 450 0.15 -3.22 -23.19
CA TRP A 450 -0.77 -2.53 -24.09
C TRP A 450 -0.75 -3.06 -25.53
N LYS A 451 0.19 -3.95 -25.88
CA LYS A 451 0.34 -4.46 -27.25
C LYS A 451 -0.68 -5.53 -27.60
N TYR A 452 -1.10 -6.34 -26.64
CA TYR A 452 -2.07 -7.41 -26.86
C TYR A 452 -3.44 -7.05 -26.27
N TRP A 453 -4.47 -7.00 -27.10
CA TRP A 453 -5.83 -6.58 -26.69
C TRP A 453 -6.44 -7.45 -25.59
N GLY A 454 -6.09 -8.73 -25.53
CA GLY A 454 -6.54 -9.65 -24.48
C GLY A 454 -5.98 -9.32 -23.09
N ASP A 455 -4.92 -8.53 -23.00
CA ASP A 455 -4.33 -8.02 -21.76
C ASP A 455 -4.70 -6.54 -21.55
N ALA A 456 -4.64 -5.73 -22.62
CA ALA A 456 -4.82 -4.29 -22.59
C ALA A 456 -6.25 -3.86 -22.22
N LEU A 457 -7.29 -4.45 -22.85
CA LEU A 457 -8.66 -4.05 -22.60
C LEU A 457 -9.14 -4.44 -21.18
N PRO A 458 -8.88 -5.66 -20.65
CA PRO A 458 -9.18 -5.97 -19.26
C PRO A 458 -8.44 -5.06 -18.25
N ALA A 459 -7.18 -4.73 -18.53
CA ALA A 459 -6.44 -3.78 -17.71
C ALA A 459 -7.09 -2.40 -17.70
N PHE A 460 -7.44 -1.87 -18.87
CA PHE A 460 -8.14 -0.59 -19.00
C PHE A 460 -9.49 -0.58 -18.27
N ILE A 461 -10.30 -1.63 -18.42
CA ILE A 461 -11.58 -1.76 -17.71
C ILE A 461 -11.34 -1.76 -16.20
N THR A 462 -10.35 -2.52 -15.70
CA THR A 462 -10.01 -2.56 -14.28
C THR A 462 -9.71 -1.16 -13.73
N LEU A 463 -8.77 -0.45 -14.37
CA LEU A 463 -8.33 0.86 -13.88
C LEU A 463 -9.39 1.97 -14.03
N ALA A 464 -10.26 1.88 -15.05
CA ALA A 464 -11.28 2.89 -15.29
C ALA A 464 -12.52 2.70 -14.39
N VAL A 465 -12.96 1.45 -14.20
CA VAL A 465 -14.18 1.16 -13.40
C VAL A 465 -13.99 1.51 -11.94
N MET A 466 -12.80 1.32 -11.35
CA MET A 466 -12.54 1.59 -9.94
C MET A 466 -12.93 3.02 -9.51
N PRO A 467 -12.39 4.10 -10.10
CA PRO A 467 -12.77 5.44 -9.71
C PRO A 467 -14.21 5.79 -10.08
N PHE A 468 -14.71 5.35 -11.25
CA PHE A 468 -16.06 5.70 -11.69
C PHE A 468 -17.17 5.03 -10.88
N THR A 469 -16.93 3.86 -10.30
CA THR A 469 -17.89 3.17 -9.43
C THR A 469 -17.65 3.42 -7.94
N TYR A 470 -16.62 4.20 -7.60
CA TYR A 470 -16.18 4.37 -6.21
C TYR A 470 -15.91 3.03 -5.51
N SER A 471 -15.50 1.99 -6.27
CA SER A 471 -15.33 0.63 -5.74
C SER A 471 -14.17 -0.12 -6.41
N ILE A 472 -13.22 -0.54 -5.60
CA ILE A 472 -12.12 -1.40 -6.03
C ILE A 472 -12.65 -2.76 -6.47
N ALA A 473 -13.63 -3.32 -5.73
CA ALA A 473 -14.23 -4.62 -6.02
C ALA A 473 -14.80 -4.70 -7.44
N TYR A 474 -15.62 -3.73 -7.81
CA TYR A 474 -16.26 -3.74 -9.14
C TYR A 474 -15.25 -3.59 -10.26
N GLY A 475 -14.18 -2.80 -10.07
CA GLY A 475 -13.11 -2.69 -11.04
C GLY A 475 -12.37 -4.00 -11.25
N LEU A 476 -12.04 -4.71 -10.17
CA LEU A 476 -11.39 -6.02 -10.23
C LEU A 476 -12.28 -7.08 -10.88
N ILE A 477 -13.55 -7.16 -10.48
CA ILE A 477 -14.52 -8.12 -11.03
C ILE A 477 -14.71 -7.87 -12.54
N ALA A 478 -14.90 -6.61 -12.94
CA ALA A 478 -15.05 -6.23 -14.35
C ALA A 478 -13.81 -6.60 -15.16
N GLY A 479 -12.61 -6.35 -14.62
CA GLY A 479 -11.35 -6.74 -15.25
C GLY A 479 -11.19 -8.24 -15.42
N ILE A 480 -11.45 -9.02 -14.38
CA ILE A 480 -11.33 -10.48 -14.44
C ILE A 480 -12.34 -11.07 -15.42
N ILE A 481 -13.61 -10.64 -15.36
CA ILE A 481 -14.65 -11.13 -16.26
C ILE A 481 -14.28 -10.81 -17.71
N SER A 482 -13.86 -9.57 -18.01
CA SER A 482 -13.45 -9.18 -19.35
C SER A 482 -12.22 -9.97 -19.84
N TYR A 483 -11.24 -10.23 -18.96
CA TYR A 483 -10.08 -11.06 -19.27
C TYR A 483 -10.49 -12.49 -19.63
N LEU A 484 -11.36 -13.09 -18.83
CA LEU A 484 -11.86 -14.45 -19.05
C LEU A 484 -12.64 -14.54 -20.38
N ILE A 485 -13.57 -13.61 -20.63
CA ILE A 485 -14.37 -13.61 -21.86
C ILE A 485 -13.47 -13.50 -23.09
N ILE A 486 -12.60 -12.50 -23.14
CA ILE A 486 -11.77 -12.23 -24.33
C ILE A 486 -10.78 -13.38 -24.57
N ASN A 487 -10.02 -13.77 -23.55
CA ASN A 487 -8.99 -14.78 -23.73
C ASN A 487 -9.55 -16.20 -23.94
N THR A 488 -10.71 -16.54 -23.34
CA THR A 488 -11.38 -17.82 -23.58
C THR A 488 -11.98 -17.85 -24.99
N THR A 489 -12.60 -16.77 -25.43
CA THR A 489 -13.17 -16.68 -26.79
C THR A 489 -12.09 -16.79 -27.86
N THR A 490 -11.00 -16.03 -27.71
CA THR A 490 -9.87 -16.09 -28.66
C THR A 490 -9.24 -17.48 -28.70
N TRP A 491 -9.06 -18.12 -27.54
CA TRP A 491 -8.58 -19.50 -27.46
C TRP A 491 -9.54 -20.49 -28.13
N ALA A 492 -10.86 -20.36 -27.90
CA ALA A 492 -11.87 -21.23 -28.49
C ALA A 492 -11.91 -21.10 -30.03
N VAL A 493 -11.88 -19.87 -30.56
CA VAL A 493 -11.83 -19.61 -32.00
C VAL A 493 -10.59 -20.23 -32.66
N GLU A 494 -9.42 -20.07 -32.02
CA GLU A 494 -8.17 -20.68 -32.49
C GLU A 494 -8.27 -22.21 -32.53
N LYS A 495 -8.79 -22.82 -31.46
CA LYS A 495 -8.98 -24.29 -31.38
C LYS A 495 -9.97 -24.81 -32.43
N ILE A 496 -11.12 -24.15 -32.58
CA ILE A 496 -12.19 -24.56 -33.55
C ILE A 496 -11.70 -24.38 -34.98
N SER A 497 -10.93 -23.31 -35.27
CA SER A 497 -10.38 -23.06 -36.62
C SER A 497 -9.17 -23.95 -36.96
N GLY A 498 -8.71 -24.79 -36.05
CA GLY A 498 -7.49 -25.59 -36.23
C GLY A 498 -6.23 -24.73 -36.38
N GLY A 499 -6.18 -23.57 -35.74
CA GLY A 499 -5.06 -22.62 -35.80
C GLY A 499 -5.04 -21.72 -37.06
N ARG A 500 -6.10 -21.74 -37.87
CA ARG A 500 -6.17 -20.88 -39.07
C ARG A 500 -6.51 -19.42 -38.76
N ILE A 501 -7.29 -19.19 -37.71
CA ILE A 501 -7.65 -17.85 -37.20
C ILE A 501 -6.94 -17.65 -35.89
N VAL A 502 -5.92 -16.79 -35.90
CA VAL A 502 -5.12 -16.45 -34.73
C VAL A 502 -5.29 -14.96 -34.45
N PRO A 503 -5.44 -14.55 -33.18
CA PRO A 503 -5.52 -13.13 -32.82
C PRO A 503 -4.29 -12.37 -33.32
N PHE A 504 -4.50 -11.15 -33.80
CA PHE A 504 -3.41 -10.23 -34.16
C PHE A 504 -2.58 -9.94 -32.88
N ASP A 505 -1.28 -9.82 -33.02
CA ASP A 505 -0.36 -9.57 -31.93
C ASP A 505 -0.34 -10.62 -30.79
N LYS A 506 -0.78 -11.86 -31.06
CA LYS A 506 -0.76 -12.97 -30.08
C LYS A 506 0.64 -13.25 -29.53
N GLU A 507 1.69 -13.00 -30.30
CA GLU A 507 3.09 -13.17 -29.90
C GLU A 507 3.48 -12.27 -28.71
N PHE A 508 2.77 -11.14 -28.54
CA PHE A 508 2.95 -10.23 -27.41
C PHE A 508 2.11 -10.58 -26.19
N LYS A 509 1.28 -11.64 -26.27
CA LYS A 509 0.48 -12.08 -25.11
C LYS A 509 1.38 -12.39 -23.93
N GLU A 510 1.07 -11.80 -22.78
CA GLU A 510 1.81 -12.06 -21.55
C GLU A 510 1.64 -13.53 -21.12
N PRO A 511 2.74 -14.26 -20.85
CA PRO A 511 2.63 -15.65 -20.45
C PRO A 511 2.00 -15.77 -19.07
N TRP A 512 0.81 -16.35 -19.00
CA TRP A 512 0.14 -16.61 -17.73
C TRP A 512 0.65 -17.91 -17.12
N SER A 513 1.55 -17.79 -16.16
CA SER A 513 2.13 -18.93 -15.43
C SER A 513 1.53 -19.04 -14.02
N TYR A 514 0.59 -19.95 -13.84
CA TYR A 514 0.08 -20.32 -12.52
C TYR A 514 0.96 -21.39 -11.81
N LYS A 515 1.96 -21.94 -12.51
CA LYS A 515 2.88 -22.94 -11.95
C LYS A 515 3.93 -22.27 -11.06
N VAL A 516 4.05 -22.75 -9.84
CA VAL A 516 5.09 -22.31 -8.88
C VAL A 516 6.29 -23.24 -9.04
N LYS A 517 7.49 -22.68 -9.30
CA LYS A 517 8.73 -23.48 -9.23
C LYS A 517 8.86 -24.01 -7.79
N GLY A 518 9.04 -25.32 -7.62
CA GLY A 518 9.08 -25.95 -6.30
C GLY A 518 7.77 -26.49 -5.75
N GLY A 519 6.64 -26.29 -6.47
CA GLY A 519 5.30 -26.78 -6.05
C GLY A 519 4.49 -25.74 -5.27
N ILE A 520 3.27 -26.12 -4.86
CA ILE A 520 2.33 -25.24 -4.16
C ILE A 520 2.68 -25.09 -2.69
N LEU A 521 3.24 -26.16 -2.09
CA LEU A 521 3.55 -26.21 -0.67
C LEU A 521 4.89 -25.52 -0.36
N PRO A 522 4.97 -24.73 0.73
CA PRO A 522 6.22 -24.13 1.18
C PRO A 522 7.30 -25.20 1.46
N ALA A 523 8.56 -24.85 1.29
CA ALA A 523 9.67 -25.77 1.49
C ALA A 523 9.69 -26.42 2.88
N TRP A 524 9.28 -25.70 3.93
CA TRP A 524 9.18 -26.25 5.28
C TRP A 524 8.07 -27.32 5.42
N VAL A 525 6.92 -27.14 4.74
CA VAL A 525 5.83 -28.13 4.73
C VAL A 525 6.29 -29.39 4.00
N VAL A 526 6.97 -29.24 2.86
CA VAL A 526 7.51 -30.38 2.11
C VAL A 526 8.51 -31.15 2.96
N ARG A 527 9.39 -30.45 3.68
CA ARG A 527 10.36 -31.08 4.61
C ARG A 527 9.67 -31.79 5.77
N ALA A 528 8.62 -31.18 6.34
CA ALA A 528 7.83 -31.80 7.41
C ALA A 528 7.12 -33.07 6.93
N LEU A 529 6.53 -33.05 5.73
CA LEU A 529 5.90 -34.23 5.12
C LEU A 529 6.90 -35.35 4.82
N HIS A 530 8.15 -35.03 4.55
CA HIS A 530 9.25 -36.00 4.38
C HIS A 530 9.88 -36.43 5.70
N GLY A 531 9.30 -36.04 6.86
CA GLY A 531 9.73 -36.50 8.18
C GLY A 531 11.06 -35.91 8.68
N LYS A 532 11.55 -34.82 8.11
CA LYS A 532 12.75 -34.12 8.62
C LYS A 532 12.42 -33.45 9.96
N LYS A 533 13.18 -33.77 11.01
CA LYS A 533 12.97 -33.23 12.37
C LYS A 533 13.21 -31.71 12.44
N ASP A 534 14.09 -31.18 11.61
CA ASP A 534 14.46 -29.77 11.54
C ASP A 534 13.80 -29.07 10.34
N PHE A 535 12.51 -29.32 10.11
CA PHE A 535 11.78 -28.86 8.93
C PHE A 535 11.71 -27.31 8.80
N TRP A 536 11.92 -26.56 9.87
CA TRP A 536 11.96 -25.09 9.87
C TRP A 536 13.36 -24.52 9.57
N HIS A 537 14.44 -25.34 9.62
CA HIS A 537 15.78 -24.88 9.24
C HIS A 537 15.93 -24.94 7.72
N GLU A 538 16.37 -23.84 7.12
CA GLU A 538 16.80 -23.84 5.72
C GLU A 538 18.12 -24.60 5.62
N ASP A 539 18.20 -25.57 4.69
CA ASP A 539 19.45 -26.24 4.40
C ASP A 539 20.47 -25.18 3.95
N PRO A 540 21.72 -25.19 4.46
CA PRO A 540 22.74 -24.26 3.99
C PRO A 540 22.93 -24.47 2.48
N PRO A 541 23.21 -23.40 1.71
CA PRO A 541 23.45 -23.54 0.28
C PRO A 541 24.58 -24.57 0.04
N ILE A 542 24.30 -25.52 -0.85
CA ILE A 542 25.30 -26.52 -1.24
C ILE A 542 26.44 -25.75 -1.90
N ASN A 543 27.58 -25.66 -1.21
CA ASN A 543 28.80 -25.08 -1.77
C ASN A 543 29.25 -25.95 -2.96
N THR A 544 28.96 -25.53 -4.18
CA THR A 544 29.42 -26.12 -5.43
C THR A 544 30.94 -25.97 -5.67
N SER A 545 31.70 -25.49 -4.68
CA SER A 545 33.14 -25.33 -4.76
C SER A 545 33.96 -26.60 -4.38
N SER A 546 33.31 -27.74 -4.11
CA SER A 546 33.99 -29.03 -3.86
C SER A 546 33.49 -30.16 -4.77
N ALA A 547 33.27 -29.87 -6.06
CA ALA A 547 33.19 -30.92 -7.06
C ALA A 547 34.62 -31.42 -7.33
N GLY A 548 35.10 -32.28 -6.42
CA GLY A 548 36.27 -33.14 -6.68
C GLY A 548 35.96 -34.01 -7.88
N SER A 549 36.92 -34.09 -8.75
CA SER A 549 37.05 -34.96 -9.92
C SER A 549 36.39 -36.32 -9.72
N ILE A 550 35.25 -36.56 -10.33
CA ILE A 550 34.72 -37.91 -10.58
C ILE A 550 35.15 -38.26 -12.00
N SER A 551 36.05 -39.22 -12.09
CA SER A 551 36.46 -39.86 -13.33
C SER A 551 35.26 -40.45 -14.06
N VAL A 552 35.02 -39.97 -15.26
CA VAL A 552 34.07 -40.54 -16.20
C VAL A 552 34.68 -41.79 -16.78
N THR A 553 34.11 -42.96 -16.51
CA THR A 553 34.31 -44.14 -17.32
C THR A 553 33.34 -44.11 -18.50
N ASP A 554 33.90 -44.21 -19.69
CA ASP A 554 33.21 -44.28 -20.97
C ASP A 554 32.19 -45.43 -21.00
N ASP A 555 31.00 -45.13 -21.45
CA ASP A 555 30.23 -46.05 -22.30
C ASP A 555 29.52 -45.26 -23.41
N ALA A 556 29.88 -45.63 -24.62
CA ALA A 556 29.46 -45.03 -25.87
C ALA A 556 28.04 -45.49 -26.26
N ASP A 557 27.18 -44.60 -26.66
CA ASP A 557 26.39 -44.87 -27.86
C ASP A 557 26.03 -43.60 -28.64
N LYS A 558 26.05 -43.78 -29.95
CA LYS A 558 26.06 -42.80 -31.01
C LYS A 558 24.67 -42.25 -31.32
N SER A 559 24.53 -40.94 -31.45
CA SER A 559 23.82 -40.38 -32.63
C SER A 559 24.19 -38.91 -32.83
N ARG A 560 24.68 -38.65 -34.03
CA ARG A 560 25.14 -37.38 -34.58
C ARG A 560 24.00 -36.39 -34.79
N VAL A 561 24.20 -35.12 -34.45
CA VAL A 561 23.97 -33.95 -35.35
C VAL A 561 24.86 -32.82 -34.85
N GLY A 562 25.66 -32.24 -35.75
CA GLY A 562 26.70 -31.28 -35.45
C GLY A 562 26.23 -29.83 -35.29
N PRO A 563 27.10 -28.96 -34.78
CA PRO A 563 26.82 -27.58 -34.55
C PRO A 563 27.29 -26.70 -35.72
N GLU A 564 26.46 -25.78 -36.19
CA GLU A 564 26.89 -24.63 -37.02
C GLU A 564 27.08 -23.39 -36.14
N SER A 565 28.32 -22.95 -36.15
CA SER A 565 28.82 -21.70 -35.62
C SER A 565 28.46 -20.54 -36.54
N MET A 566 27.94 -19.42 -36.02
CA MET A 566 28.08 -18.12 -36.67
C MET A 566 28.34 -17.02 -35.63
N THR A 567 29.62 -16.78 -35.42
CA THR A 567 30.17 -15.51 -34.93
C THR A 567 30.24 -14.52 -36.09
N ARG A 568 29.68 -13.31 -35.95
CA ARG A 568 30.12 -12.13 -36.68
C ARG A 568 30.12 -10.91 -35.78
N PRO A 569 31.16 -10.07 -35.79
CA PRO A 569 31.29 -8.88 -35.00
C PRO A 569 30.62 -7.70 -35.72
N ILE A 570 29.99 -6.81 -34.94
CA ILE A 570 29.46 -5.53 -35.44
C ILE A 570 30.55 -4.47 -35.30
N ASN A 571 30.99 -3.97 -36.44
CA ASN A 571 31.89 -2.82 -36.57
C ASN A 571 31.15 -1.52 -36.27
N GLU A 572 31.76 -0.67 -35.48
CA GLU A 572 31.46 0.77 -35.38
C GLU A 572 31.80 1.47 -36.69
N THR A 573 30.89 2.25 -37.20
CA THR A 573 31.22 3.34 -38.15
C THR A 573 30.43 4.60 -37.75
N LYS A 574 31.18 5.64 -37.45
CA LYS A 574 30.76 7.04 -37.35
C LYS A 574 30.31 7.53 -38.71
N ALA A 575 29.21 8.26 -38.75
CA ALA A 575 29.04 9.41 -39.65
C ALA A 575 27.88 10.26 -39.13
N GLY A 576 28.19 11.49 -38.89
CA GLY A 576 27.33 12.60 -38.67
C GLY A 576 26.85 13.19 -39.97
N GLU A 577 25.77 13.91 -39.87
CA GLU A 577 25.45 15.21 -40.52
C GLU A 577 23.95 15.49 -40.37
N LYS A 578 23.61 16.56 -39.68
CA LYS A 578 22.90 17.80 -40.06
C LYS A 578 21.54 17.73 -40.78
N LEU A 579 20.65 18.56 -40.19
CA LEU A 579 19.55 19.38 -40.81
C LEU A 579 18.22 18.65 -41.18
N ALA A 580 17.17 18.88 -40.50
CA ALA A 580 16.13 19.93 -40.64
C ALA A 580 15.16 19.85 -39.46
#